data_9e3a0f082dda52c0261ad543aa8294a3
#
_entry.id   9e3a0f082dda52c0261ad543aa8294a3
#
_cell.length_a   1.000
_cell.length_b   1.000
_cell.length_c   1.000
_cell.angle_alpha   90.00
_cell.angle_beta   90.00
_cell.angle_gamma   90.00
#
_symmetry.space_group_name_H-M   'P 1'
#
loop_
_entity.id
_entity.type
_entity.pdbx_description
1 polymer ?
#
loop_
_entity_poly.entity_id
_entity_poly.type
_entity_poly.pdbx_seq_one_letter_code
_entity_poly.pdbx_strand_id
1 'polypeptide(L)'
;GGSINGVVARILAAGGEAHAVRCDLAIEEHRVNLVKETEQVFGPIDIMVNNAAVTYFTSVEIFKQKHYDLMLNVQVYAPFHLAQLILPAMKKKGSGRILNISSHAAIHPSKDLGGRGGTVYGMCKAALERFTTGLASEVYEDGISVNVISPGLVATPGVVHHKLITEDTPEESITPVEHMAEACLRLVHGNSKELTGMVTYAVDMINDYNLTPAELLA
;
A
#
# COMPACT_ATOMS: atom_id res chain seq x y z
N GLY A 1 -11.94 -5.62 -12.47
CA GLY A 1 -11.10 -6.04 -11.36
C GLY A 1 -11.04 -7.54 -11.26
N GLY A 2 -9.85 -8.09 -11.08
CA GLY A 2 -9.66 -9.52 -10.90
C GLY A 2 -10.20 -10.00 -9.56
N SER A 3 -10.61 -11.26 -9.47
CA SER A 3 -10.98 -11.87 -8.21
C SER A 3 -9.72 -12.32 -7.45
N ILE A 4 -9.78 -12.40 -6.12
CA ILE A 4 -8.68 -12.95 -5.30
C ILE A 4 -8.31 -14.37 -5.73
N ASN A 5 -9.31 -15.19 -6.09
CA ASN A 5 -9.09 -16.55 -6.61
C ASN A 5 -8.34 -16.55 -7.95
N GLY A 6 -8.58 -15.55 -8.83
CA GLY A 6 -7.84 -15.41 -10.08
C GLY A 6 -6.36 -15.08 -9.84
N VAL A 7 -6.05 -14.28 -8.84
CA VAL A 7 -4.65 -13.99 -8.43
C VAL A 7 -3.99 -15.26 -7.90
N VAL A 8 -4.66 -16.00 -7.02
CA VAL A 8 -4.17 -17.29 -6.49
C VAL A 8 -3.86 -18.26 -7.63
N ALA A 9 -4.79 -18.41 -8.59
CA ALA A 9 -4.60 -19.33 -9.72
C ALA A 9 -3.37 -18.98 -10.56
N ARG A 10 -3.08 -17.70 -10.79
CA ARG A 10 -1.89 -17.26 -11.53
C ARG A 10 -0.60 -17.54 -10.76
N ILE A 11 -0.57 -17.29 -9.45
CA ILE A 11 0.60 -17.56 -8.62
C ILE A 11 0.91 -19.06 -8.59
N LEU A 12 -0.10 -19.90 -8.42
CA LEU A 12 0.05 -21.36 -8.43
C LEU A 12 0.53 -21.87 -9.80
N ALA A 13 -0.01 -21.31 -10.90
CA ALA A 13 0.42 -21.66 -12.25
C ALA A 13 1.88 -21.26 -12.53
N ALA A 14 2.38 -20.22 -11.88
CA ALA A 14 3.79 -19.80 -11.94
C ALA A 14 4.70 -20.60 -10.98
N GLY A 15 4.18 -21.60 -10.27
CA GLY A 15 4.96 -22.45 -9.34
C GLY A 15 5.17 -21.85 -7.96
N GLY A 16 4.47 -20.76 -7.63
CA GLY A 16 4.45 -20.17 -6.30
C GLY A 16 3.36 -20.79 -5.41
N GLU A 17 3.31 -20.38 -4.16
CA GLU A 17 2.26 -20.75 -3.19
C GLU A 17 1.37 -19.54 -2.92
N ALA A 18 0.06 -19.74 -2.83
CA ALA A 18 -0.89 -18.69 -2.53
C ALA A 18 -2.16 -19.24 -1.87
N HIS A 19 -2.72 -18.44 -0.95
CA HIS A 19 -3.99 -18.71 -0.28
C HIS A 19 -4.84 -17.43 -0.24
N ALA A 20 -6.13 -17.57 -0.54
CA ALA A 20 -7.06 -16.43 -0.56
C ALA A 20 -7.87 -16.37 0.74
N VAL A 21 -7.75 -15.27 1.46
CA VAL A 21 -8.58 -14.98 2.63
C VAL A 21 -9.51 -13.81 2.33
N ARG A 22 -10.83 -14.04 2.44
CA ARG A 22 -11.81 -12.97 2.27
C ARG A 22 -11.80 -12.07 3.52
N CYS A 23 -11.46 -10.81 3.35
CA CYS A 23 -11.38 -9.83 4.43
C CYS A 23 -12.02 -8.50 4.02
N ASP A 24 -12.94 -8.01 4.84
CA ASP A 24 -13.35 -6.60 4.84
C ASP A 24 -12.48 -5.88 5.87
N LEU A 25 -11.58 -5.02 5.41
CA LEU A 25 -10.62 -4.32 6.27
C LEU A 25 -11.28 -3.31 7.22
N ALA A 26 -12.53 -2.91 6.98
CA ALA A 26 -13.26 -2.07 7.92
C ALA A 26 -13.73 -2.84 9.18
N ILE A 27 -13.71 -4.18 9.15
CA ILE A 27 -14.20 -5.06 10.22
C ILE A 27 -13.01 -5.65 10.98
N GLU A 28 -12.99 -5.45 12.29
CA GLU A 28 -11.87 -5.88 13.15
C GLU A 28 -11.68 -7.41 13.15
N GLU A 29 -12.75 -8.16 13.32
CA GLU A 29 -12.71 -9.62 13.34
C GLU A 29 -12.20 -10.22 12.03
N HIS A 30 -12.45 -9.54 10.90
CA HIS A 30 -11.94 -9.98 9.61
C HIS A 30 -10.42 -9.78 9.52
N ARG A 31 -9.87 -8.69 10.08
CA ARG A 31 -8.41 -8.46 10.14
C ARG A 31 -7.71 -9.47 11.04
N VAL A 32 -8.30 -9.77 12.20
CA VAL A 32 -7.79 -10.83 13.11
C VAL A 32 -7.78 -12.18 12.41
N ASN A 33 -8.89 -12.54 11.73
CA ASN A 33 -8.99 -13.79 10.98
C ASN A 33 -8.00 -13.86 9.81
N LEU A 34 -7.77 -12.74 9.10
CA LEU A 34 -6.80 -12.66 8.01
C LEU A 34 -5.39 -13.06 8.49
N VAL A 35 -4.93 -12.47 9.58
CA VAL A 35 -3.61 -12.79 10.16
C VAL A 35 -3.57 -14.25 10.61
N LYS A 36 -4.56 -14.68 11.40
CA LYS A 36 -4.64 -16.05 11.94
C LYS A 36 -4.62 -17.10 10.83
N GLU A 37 -5.45 -16.95 9.80
CA GLU A 37 -5.55 -17.90 8.69
C GLU A 37 -4.27 -17.92 7.85
N THR A 38 -3.66 -16.74 7.61
CA THR A 38 -2.37 -16.66 6.92
C THR A 38 -1.27 -17.39 7.69
N GLU A 39 -1.18 -17.19 9.01
CA GLU A 39 -0.19 -17.85 9.84
C GLU A 39 -0.43 -19.37 9.99
N GLN A 40 -1.67 -19.83 9.93
CA GLN A 40 -2.00 -21.25 9.91
C GLN A 40 -1.51 -21.96 8.64
N VAL A 41 -1.53 -21.26 7.50
CA VAL A 41 -1.16 -21.84 6.20
C VAL A 41 0.36 -21.72 5.96
N PHE A 42 0.97 -20.56 6.25
CA PHE A 42 2.34 -20.24 5.86
C PHE A 42 3.31 -20.03 7.04
N GLY A 43 2.81 -20.04 8.27
CA GLY A 43 3.61 -19.65 9.43
C GLY A 43 3.66 -18.13 9.62
N PRO A 44 4.54 -17.64 10.51
CA PRO A 44 4.64 -16.22 10.85
C PRO A 44 4.86 -15.33 9.62
N ILE A 45 4.17 -14.21 9.58
CA ILE A 45 4.21 -13.26 8.46
C ILE A 45 5.56 -12.53 8.44
N ASP A 46 6.26 -12.63 7.31
CA ASP A 46 7.54 -11.95 7.06
C ASP A 46 7.36 -10.57 6.43
N ILE A 47 6.39 -10.46 5.53
CA ILE A 47 6.16 -9.24 4.73
C ILE A 47 4.67 -8.93 4.76
N MET A 48 4.33 -7.70 5.12
CA MET A 48 2.97 -7.17 5.01
C MET A 48 2.95 -6.00 4.02
N VAL A 49 2.04 -6.07 3.03
CA VAL A 49 1.82 -4.98 2.07
C VAL A 49 0.40 -4.44 2.23
N ASN A 50 0.27 -3.23 2.73
CA ASN A 50 -1.00 -2.51 2.85
C ASN A 50 -1.29 -1.76 1.55
N ASN A 51 -1.87 -2.46 0.58
CA ASN A 51 -2.19 -1.91 -0.75
C ASN A 51 -3.66 -1.52 -0.90
N ALA A 52 -4.56 -2.09 -0.11
CA ALA A 52 -5.99 -1.85 -0.24
C ALA A 52 -6.36 -0.38 0.04
N ALA A 53 -7.20 0.19 -0.81
CA ALA A 53 -7.70 1.54 -0.65
C ALA A 53 -9.16 1.63 -1.12
N VAL A 54 -9.88 2.58 -0.56
CA VAL A 54 -11.20 3.02 -1.01
C VAL A 54 -11.20 4.53 -1.13
N THR A 55 -11.77 5.05 -2.21
CA THR A 55 -11.68 6.48 -2.52
C THR A 55 -13.03 7.06 -2.89
N TYR A 56 -13.32 8.23 -2.35
CA TYR A 56 -14.45 9.09 -2.73
C TYR A 56 -13.90 10.50 -2.96
N PHE A 57 -14.03 10.97 -4.21
CA PHE A 57 -13.63 12.33 -4.59
C PHE A 57 -14.86 13.24 -4.49
N THR A 58 -15.02 13.89 -3.35
CA THR A 58 -16.16 14.76 -3.04
C THR A 58 -15.67 15.92 -2.18
N SER A 59 -16.25 17.13 -2.36
CA SER A 59 -15.93 18.27 -1.51
C SER A 59 -16.30 18.00 -0.05
N VAL A 60 -15.55 18.59 0.89
CA VAL A 60 -15.74 18.38 2.33
C VAL A 60 -17.15 18.75 2.76
N GLU A 61 -17.73 19.83 2.19
CA GLU A 61 -19.07 20.33 2.51
C GLU A 61 -20.18 19.27 2.38
N ILE A 62 -20.08 18.42 1.35
CA ILE A 62 -21.10 17.38 1.05
C ILE A 62 -20.59 15.97 1.28
N PHE A 63 -19.44 15.81 1.94
CA PHE A 63 -18.85 14.52 2.19
C PHE A 63 -19.68 13.70 3.17
N LYS A 64 -20.08 12.48 2.78
CA LYS A 64 -20.93 11.63 3.64
C LYS A 64 -20.11 11.00 4.75
N GLN A 65 -20.58 11.09 6.00
CA GLN A 65 -19.92 10.50 7.16
C GLN A 65 -19.54 9.04 6.96
N LYS A 66 -20.45 8.22 6.45
CA LYS A 66 -20.18 6.79 6.18
C LYS A 66 -19.00 6.55 5.25
N HIS A 67 -18.76 7.44 4.28
CA HIS A 67 -17.61 7.32 3.36
C HIS A 67 -16.31 7.77 4.05
N TYR A 68 -16.41 8.79 4.90
CA TYR A 68 -15.30 9.25 5.73
C TYR A 68 -14.83 8.13 6.67
N ASP A 69 -15.76 7.53 7.41
CA ASP A 69 -15.47 6.43 8.35
C ASP A 69 -14.88 5.23 7.63
N LEU A 70 -15.42 4.85 6.47
CA LEU A 70 -14.90 3.75 5.67
C LEU A 70 -13.48 4.02 5.18
N MET A 71 -13.19 5.23 4.70
CA MET A 71 -11.84 5.60 4.24
C MET A 71 -10.83 5.56 5.38
N LEU A 72 -11.17 6.11 6.55
CA LEU A 72 -10.30 6.05 7.74
C LEU A 72 -10.08 4.61 8.21
N ASN A 73 -11.15 3.82 8.28
CA ASN A 73 -11.03 2.42 8.71
C ASN A 73 -10.12 1.61 7.78
N VAL A 74 -10.28 1.74 6.48
CA VAL A 74 -9.52 0.93 5.50
C VAL A 74 -8.09 1.43 5.34
N GLN A 75 -7.85 2.75 5.31
CA GLN A 75 -6.56 3.32 4.91
C GLN A 75 -5.68 3.79 6.08
N VAL A 76 -6.25 3.94 7.26
CA VAL A 76 -5.50 4.41 8.45
C VAL A 76 -5.56 3.36 9.56
N TYR A 77 -6.77 2.98 10.00
CA TYR A 77 -6.93 2.08 11.13
C TYR A 77 -6.53 0.64 10.80
N ALA A 78 -6.89 0.12 9.62
CA ALA A 78 -6.53 -1.25 9.26
C ALA A 78 -5.01 -1.48 9.16
N PRO A 79 -4.20 -0.63 8.50
CA PRO A 79 -2.74 -0.74 8.53
C PRO A 79 -2.15 -0.71 9.96
N PHE A 80 -2.66 0.16 10.82
CA PHE A 80 -2.26 0.24 12.22
C PHE A 80 -2.58 -1.06 12.97
N HIS A 81 -3.82 -1.53 12.90
CA HIS A 81 -4.27 -2.73 13.62
C HIS A 81 -3.59 -4.01 13.10
N LEU A 82 -3.41 -4.14 11.79
CA LEU A 82 -2.65 -5.26 11.21
C LEU A 82 -1.20 -5.26 11.69
N ALA A 83 -0.56 -4.09 11.75
CA ALA A 83 0.79 -3.99 12.33
C ALA A 83 0.81 -4.44 13.80
N GLN A 84 -0.17 -4.03 14.63
CA GLN A 84 -0.28 -4.50 16.02
C GLN A 84 -0.37 -6.04 16.12
N LEU A 85 -1.07 -6.68 15.19
CA LEU A 85 -1.26 -8.12 15.21
C LEU A 85 0.01 -8.90 14.84
N ILE A 86 0.83 -8.39 13.90
CA ILE A 86 2.00 -9.12 13.39
C ILE A 86 3.32 -8.76 14.06
N LEU A 87 3.44 -7.55 14.61
CA LEU A 87 4.67 -7.06 15.23
C LEU A 87 5.22 -7.98 16.35
N PRO A 88 4.42 -8.58 17.23
CA PRO A 88 4.95 -9.49 18.27
C PRO A 88 5.74 -10.66 17.68
N ALA A 89 5.27 -11.26 16.60
CA ALA A 89 5.96 -12.36 15.92
C ALA A 89 7.24 -11.87 15.19
N MET A 90 7.16 -10.74 14.50
CA MET A 90 8.31 -10.12 13.83
C MET A 90 9.41 -9.73 14.83
N LYS A 91 9.07 -9.12 15.96
CA LYS A 91 10.02 -8.77 17.02
C LYS A 91 10.68 -10.02 17.62
N LYS A 92 9.92 -11.07 17.90
CA LYS A 92 10.46 -12.35 18.39
C LYS A 92 11.45 -12.97 17.39
N LYS A 93 11.20 -12.81 16.08
CA LYS A 93 12.07 -13.30 15.00
C LYS A 93 13.29 -12.39 14.78
N GLY A 94 13.22 -11.12 15.17
CA GLY A 94 14.23 -10.10 14.89
C GLY A 94 14.26 -9.66 13.41
N SER A 95 13.16 -9.86 12.68
CA SER A 95 13.05 -9.47 11.28
C SER A 95 11.60 -9.33 10.83
N GLY A 96 11.33 -8.41 9.91
CA GLY A 96 10.03 -8.20 9.30
C GLY A 96 10.05 -7.04 8.32
N ARG A 97 9.03 -6.99 7.46
CA ARG A 97 8.88 -5.92 6.46
C ARG A 97 7.43 -5.47 6.42
N ILE A 98 7.20 -4.17 6.56
CA ILE A 98 5.88 -3.55 6.39
C ILE A 98 5.99 -2.50 5.30
N LEU A 99 5.20 -2.65 4.25
CA LEU A 99 5.14 -1.73 3.13
C LEU A 99 3.74 -1.16 2.99
N ASN A 100 3.63 0.15 3.07
CA ASN A 100 2.38 0.88 2.91
C ASN A 100 2.34 1.55 1.53
N ILE A 101 1.17 1.53 0.88
CA ILE A 101 0.99 2.17 -0.43
C ILE A 101 0.29 3.51 -0.22
N SER A 102 1.02 4.61 -0.47
CA SER A 102 0.53 5.97 -0.38
C SER A 102 0.04 6.50 -1.73
N SER A 103 0.09 7.79 -1.90
CA SER A 103 -0.30 8.52 -3.11
C SER A 103 0.31 9.91 -3.08
N HIS A 104 0.54 10.51 -4.25
CA HIS A 104 0.86 11.94 -4.37
C HIS A 104 -0.19 12.85 -3.68
N ALA A 105 -1.40 12.35 -3.43
CA ALA A 105 -2.41 13.08 -2.68
C ALA A 105 -2.02 13.37 -1.22
N ALA A 106 -0.99 12.71 -0.68
CA ALA A 106 -0.44 12.99 0.65
C ALA A 106 0.35 14.30 0.70
N ILE A 107 0.85 14.78 -0.45
CA ILE A 107 1.58 16.05 -0.56
C ILE A 107 0.60 17.21 -0.33
N HIS A 108 1.05 18.21 0.42
CA HIS A 108 0.26 19.42 0.65
C HIS A 108 -0.04 20.14 -0.66
N PRO A 109 -1.33 20.30 -1.03
CA PRO A 109 -1.68 20.98 -2.28
C PRO A 109 -1.38 22.47 -2.20
N SER A 110 -1.02 23.10 -3.32
CA SER A 110 -0.97 24.55 -3.40
C SER A 110 -2.40 25.12 -3.30
N LYS A 111 -2.50 26.35 -2.77
CA LYS A 111 -3.78 27.04 -2.52
C LYS A 111 -4.61 27.32 -3.78
N ASP A 112 -3.97 27.33 -4.93
CA ASP A 112 -4.52 27.66 -6.25
C ASP A 112 -4.79 26.42 -7.14
N LEU A 113 -4.52 25.21 -6.62
CA LEU A 113 -4.68 23.98 -7.40
C LEU A 113 -6.14 23.66 -7.79
N GLY A 114 -7.11 24.30 -7.15
CA GLY A 114 -8.54 24.01 -7.32
C GLY A 114 -8.95 22.63 -6.76
N GLY A 115 -10.06 22.58 -6.07
CA GLY A 115 -10.49 21.37 -5.37
C GLY A 115 -11.07 20.31 -6.30
N ARG A 116 -10.45 19.12 -6.37
CA ARG A 116 -11.04 17.93 -7.00
C ARG A 116 -11.69 16.98 -5.98
N GLY A 117 -12.01 17.47 -4.77
CA GLY A 117 -12.63 16.67 -3.71
C GLY A 117 -11.72 15.59 -3.09
N GLY A 118 -10.40 15.73 -3.24
CA GLY A 118 -9.40 14.77 -2.73
C GLY A 118 -8.95 14.98 -1.28
N THR A 119 -9.52 15.93 -0.55
CA THR A 119 -9.05 16.32 0.78
C THR A 119 -9.03 15.16 1.77
N VAL A 120 -10.10 14.39 1.88
CA VAL A 120 -10.18 13.24 2.81
C VAL A 120 -9.22 12.14 2.39
N TYR A 121 -9.08 11.89 1.09
CA TYR A 121 -8.12 10.91 0.58
C TYR A 121 -6.66 11.31 0.89
N GLY A 122 -6.31 12.56 0.60
CA GLY A 122 -4.98 13.10 0.93
C GLY A 122 -4.68 13.04 2.43
N MET A 123 -5.66 13.38 3.27
CA MET A 123 -5.55 13.25 4.72
C MET A 123 -5.26 11.80 5.16
N CYS A 124 -5.96 10.81 4.60
CA CYS A 124 -5.71 9.40 4.91
C CYS A 124 -4.29 8.98 4.50
N LYS A 125 -3.83 9.39 3.30
CA LYS A 125 -2.49 9.06 2.81
C LYS A 125 -1.38 9.77 3.59
N ALA A 126 -1.56 11.04 3.96
CA ALA A 126 -0.64 11.76 4.83
C ALA A 126 -0.55 11.11 6.24
N ALA A 127 -1.69 10.68 6.80
CA ALA A 127 -1.73 9.94 8.05
C ALA A 127 -0.96 8.60 7.96
N LEU A 128 -1.11 7.88 6.84
CA LEU A 128 -0.40 6.63 6.59
C LEU A 128 1.13 6.84 6.48
N GLU A 129 1.58 7.90 5.81
CA GLU A 129 2.99 8.28 5.73
C GLU A 129 3.56 8.63 7.11
N ARG A 130 2.83 9.42 7.90
CA ARG A 130 3.26 9.76 9.26
C ARG A 130 3.29 8.53 10.18
N PHE A 131 2.32 7.63 10.07
CA PHE A 131 2.31 6.34 10.77
C PHE A 131 3.54 5.51 10.40
N THR A 132 3.86 5.41 9.10
CA THR A 132 5.00 4.63 8.59
C THR A 132 6.32 5.10 9.19
N THR A 133 6.60 6.40 9.14
CA THR A 133 7.87 6.95 9.65
C THR A 133 7.97 6.83 11.18
N GLY A 134 6.84 6.98 11.88
CA GLY A 134 6.78 6.78 13.32
C GLY A 134 7.06 5.33 13.71
N LEU A 135 6.36 4.38 13.08
CA LEU A 135 6.55 2.97 13.36
C LEU A 135 7.96 2.48 12.99
N ALA A 136 8.52 2.96 11.87
CA ALA A 136 9.89 2.64 11.47
C ALA A 136 10.90 2.98 12.58
N SER A 137 10.73 4.14 13.22
CA SER A 137 11.56 4.57 14.36
C SER A 137 11.37 3.67 15.57
N GLU A 138 10.13 3.27 15.87
CA GLU A 138 9.81 2.43 17.04
C GLU A 138 10.41 1.03 16.96
N VAL A 139 10.49 0.45 15.74
CA VAL A 139 10.91 -0.95 15.53
C VAL A 139 12.30 -1.08 14.88
N TYR A 140 13.05 0.00 14.80
CA TYR A 140 14.35 0.03 14.14
C TYR A 140 15.34 -0.99 14.72
N GLU A 141 15.43 -1.05 16.06
CA GLU A 141 16.32 -1.97 16.75
C GLU A 141 15.84 -3.43 16.73
N ASP A 142 14.57 -3.65 16.43
CA ASP A 142 13.99 -4.99 16.27
C ASP A 142 14.31 -5.65 14.91
N GLY A 143 15.07 -4.98 14.02
CA GLY A 143 15.39 -5.48 12.68
C GLY A 143 14.21 -5.47 11.70
N ILE A 144 13.17 -4.72 12.01
CA ILE A 144 11.95 -4.59 11.19
C ILE A 144 12.03 -3.31 10.37
N SER A 145 11.80 -3.40 9.06
CA SER A 145 11.69 -2.21 8.22
C SER A 145 10.23 -1.85 7.93
N VAL A 146 9.95 -0.55 7.95
CA VAL A 146 8.62 -0.01 7.64
C VAL A 146 8.78 1.13 6.65
N ASN A 147 8.21 0.98 5.47
CA ASN A 147 8.34 1.94 4.37
C ASN A 147 6.98 2.29 3.78
N VAL A 148 6.91 3.42 3.12
CA VAL A 148 5.76 3.83 2.33
C VAL A 148 6.20 4.30 0.96
N ILE A 149 5.45 3.87 -0.06
CA ILE A 149 5.72 4.19 -1.45
C ILE A 149 4.46 4.69 -2.15
N SER A 150 4.62 5.69 -2.98
CA SER A 150 3.58 6.22 -3.86
C SER A 150 3.82 5.77 -5.31
N PRO A 151 2.79 5.26 -6.00
CA PRO A 151 2.97 4.69 -7.35
C PRO A 151 3.20 5.74 -8.44
N GLY A 152 2.87 7.00 -8.22
CA GLY A 152 2.66 7.94 -9.30
C GLY A 152 1.28 7.74 -9.95
N LEU A 153 1.14 8.08 -11.23
CA LEU A 153 -0.10 7.89 -11.98
C LEU A 153 -0.06 6.55 -12.72
N VAL A 154 -0.64 5.52 -12.14
CA VAL A 154 -0.68 4.17 -12.73
C VAL A 154 -2.06 3.88 -13.31
N ALA A 155 -2.13 3.36 -14.54
CA ALA A 155 -3.38 3.03 -15.24
C ALA A 155 -4.09 1.81 -14.64
N THR A 156 -4.53 1.91 -13.39
CA THR A 156 -5.34 0.88 -12.74
C THR A 156 -6.83 1.06 -13.05
N PRO A 157 -7.66 0.00 -12.94
CA PRO A 157 -9.10 0.13 -13.11
C PRO A 157 -9.74 1.22 -12.24
N GLY A 158 -9.23 1.45 -11.02
CA GLY A 158 -9.69 2.51 -10.14
C GLY A 158 -9.36 3.91 -10.68
N VAL A 159 -8.15 4.13 -11.16
CA VAL A 159 -7.68 5.39 -11.74
C VAL A 159 -8.49 5.74 -13.00
N VAL A 160 -8.74 4.74 -13.85
CA VAL A 160 -9.58 4.90 -15.06
C VAL A 160 -11.03 5.19 -14.69
N HIS A 161 -11.60 4.47 -13.72
CA HIS A 161 -12.96 4.69 -13.23
C HIS A 161 -13.17 6.12 -12.71
N HIS A 162 -12.21 6.67 -12.00
CA HIS A 162 -12.27 8.04 -11.47
C HIS A 162 -11.84 9.11 -12.49
N LYS A 163 -11.58 8.71 -13.75
CA LYS A 163 -11.14 9.63 -14.84
C LYS A 163 -9.92 10.47 -14.46
N LEU A 164 -8.98 9.88 -13.69
CA LEU A 164 -7.72 10.53 -13.37
C LEU A 164 -6.71 10.42 -14.53
N ILE A 165 -6.89 9.45 -15.41
CA ILE A 165 -6.25 9.33 -16.72
C ILE A 165 -7.33 9.53 -17.76
N THR A 166 -7.09 10.43 -18.72
CA THR A 166 -7.95 10.77 -19.86
C THR A 166 -7.15 10.64 -21.15
N GLU A 167 -7.80 10.78 -22.31
CA GLU A 167 -7.15 10.76 -23.62
C GLU A 167 -6.08 11.87 -23.78
N ASP A 168 -6.24 12.97 -23.01
CA ASP A 168 -5.28 14.09 -23.01
C ASP A 168 -4.11 13.89 -22.02
N THR A 169 -4.08 12.80 -21.28
CA THR A 169 -3.02 12.52 -20.31
C THR A 169 -1.76 12.08 -21.05
N PRO A 170 -0.63 12.81 -20.95
CA PRO A 170 0.60 12.42 -21.61
C PRO A 170 1.06 11.02 -21.18
N GLU A 171 1.42 10.18 -22.15
CA GLU A 171 1.82 8.78 -21.88
C GLU A 171 3.03 8.70 -20.94
N GLU A 172 3.98 9.62 -21.10
CA GLU A 172 5.16 9.74 -20.24
C GLU A 172 4.86 10.09 -18.77
N SER A 173 3.65 10.57 -18.50
CA SER A 173 3.20 10.84 -17.12
C SER A 173 2.61 9.61 -16.42
N ILE A 174 2.38 8.54 -17.18
CA ILE A 174 1.82 7.30 -16.66
C ILE A 174 2.96 6.37 -16.24
N THR A 175 2.98 6.02 -14.97
CA THR A 175 3.96 5.06 -14.44
C THR A 175 3.52 3.63 -14.78
N PRO A 176 4.35 2.82 -15.44
CA PRO A 176 4.06 1.40 -15.65
C PRO A 176 3.88 0.65 -14.33
N VAL A 177 2.94 -0.30 -14.30
CA VAL A 177 2.67 -1.09 -13.07
C VAL A 177 3.88 -1.93 -12.64
N GLU A 178 4.72 -2.32 -13.59
CA GLU A 178 5.97 -3.03 -13.39
C GLU A 178 6.97 -2.23 -12.57
N HIS A 179 7.05 -0.91 -12.79
CA HIS A 179 7.89 -0.02 -11.99
C HIS A 179 7.47 -0.02 -10.52
N MET A 180 6.16 0.01 -10.28
CA MET A 180 5.64 -0.07 -8.91
C MET A 180 5.94 -1.42 -8.26
N ALA A 181 5.78 -2.53 -9.01
CA ALA A 181 6.05 -3.87 -8.50
C ALA A 181 7.54 -4.04 -8.14
N GLU A 182 8.45 -3.62 -9.02
CA GLU A 182 9.89 -3.69 -8.80
C GLU A 182 10.34 -2.83 -7.61
N ALA A 183 9.84 -1.59 -7.52
CA ALA A 183 10.13 -0.70 -6.41
C ALA A 183 9.63 -1.27 -5.06
N CYS A 184 8.44 -1.89 -5.03
CA CYS A 184 7.94 -2.59 -3.86
C CYS A 184 8.84 -3.78 -3.49
N LEU A 185 9.25 -4.59 -4.46
CA LEU A 185 10.15 -5.72 -4.25
C LEU A 185 11.47 -5.25 -3.64
N ARG A 186 12.07 -4.17 -4.14
CA ARG A 186 13.30 -3.59 -3.60
C ARG A 186 13.15 -3.16 -2.13
N LEU A 187 12.01 -2.57 -1.76
CA LEU A 187 11.76 -2.12 -0.38
C LEU A 187 11.53 -3.26 0.62
N VAL A 188 11.00 -4.39 0.16
CA VAL A 188 10.78 -5.56 1.01
C VAL A 188 11.91 -6.59 0.96
N HIS A 189 12.87 -6.42 0.06
CA HIS A 189 14.02 -7.29 -0.13
C HIS A 189 15.32 -6.49 -0.03
N GLY A 190 15.87 -6.35 1.14
CA GLY A 190 17.12 -5.62 1.32
C GLY A 190 17.48 -5.45 2.79
N ASN A 191 18.52 -4.67 3.02
CA ASN A 191 18.97 -4.39 4.37
C ASN A 191 17.94 -3.54 5.12
N SER A 192 17.35 -4.10 6.18
CA SER A 192 16.30 -3.44 6.98
C SER A 192 16.80 -2.21 7.72
N LYS A 193 18.10 -2.07 7.97
CA LYS A 193 18.69 -0.89 8.60
C LYS A 193 18.88 0.27 7.62
N GLU A 194 19.01 -0.02 6.33
CA GLU A 194 19.19 0.99 5.28
C GLU A 194 17.85 1.39 4.64
N LEU A 195 16.98 0.39 4.39
CA LEU A 195 15.68 0.59 3.75
C LEU A 195 14.56 0.58 4.80
N THR A 196 14.49 1.63 5.60
CA THR A 196 13.41 1.82 6.59
C THR A 196 13.12 3.30 6.82
N GLY A 197 11.87 3.63 7.14
CA GLY A 197 11.42 5.00 7.35
C GLY A 197 11.31 5.84 6.07
N MET A 198 11.38 5.21 4.91
CA MET A 198 11.32 5.89 3.62
C MET A 198 9.88 6.31 3.29
N VAL A 199 9.76 7.55 2.80
CA VAL A 199 8.59 8.05 2.08
C VAL A 199 9.07 8.33 0.66
N THR A 200 8.71 7.48 -0.29
CA THR A 200 9.33 7.48 -1.63
C THR A 200 8.31 7.26 -2.74
N TYR A 201 8.78 7.33 -3.98
CA TYR A 201 7.98 7.14 -5.19
C TYR A 201 8.56 6.01 -6.05
N ALA A 202 7.71 5.33 -6.81
CA ALA A 202 8.15 4.22 -7.65
C ALA A 202 9.23 4.64 -8.64
N VAL A 203 9.06 5.80 -9.28
CA VAL A 203 10.04 6.32 -10.27
C VAL A 203 11.37 6.64 -9.60
N ASP A 204 11.36 7.25 -8.41
CA ASP A 204 12.59 7.57 -7.67
C ASP A 204 13.33 6.28 -7.29
N MET A 205 12.61 5.27 -6.79
CA MET A 205 13.20 3.96 -6.48
C MET A 205 13.86 3.30 -7.69
N ILE A 206 13.20 3.35 -8.85
CA ILE A 206 13.78 2.81 -10.09
C ILE A 206 15.09 3.51 -10.43
N ASN A 207 15.11 4.84 -10.36
CA ASN A 207 16.28 5.65 -10.74
C ASN A 207 17.41 5.54 -9.71
N ASP A 208 17.12 5.73 -8.43
CA ASP A 208 18.11 5.80 -7.35
C ASP A 208 18.82 4.46 -7.13
N TYR A 209 18.10 3.35 -7.34
CA TYR A 209 18.63 1.99 -7.19
C TYR A 209 18.98 1.30 -8.51
N ASN A 210 18.83 2.00 -9.64
CA ASN A 210 19.17 1.46 -10.97
C ASN A 210 18.42 0.15 -11.26
N LEU A 211 17.15 0.09 -10.88
CA LEU A 211 16.34 -1.13 -11.00
C LEU A 211 15.91 -1.37 -12.45
N THR A 212 15.86 -2.64 -12.84
CA THR A 212 15.33 -3.06 -14.15
C THR A 212 14.00 -3.76 -13.93
N PRO A 213 12.86 -3.11 -14.18
CA PRO A 213 11.55 -3.73 -14.01
C PRO A 213 11.41 -4.96 -14.92
N ALA A 214 10.98 -6.06 -14.33
CA ALA A 214 10.64 -7.25 -15.10
C ALA A 214 9.22 -7.12 -15.68
N GLU A 215 8.99 -7.65 -16.87
CA GLU A 215 7.64 -7.75 -17.43
C GLU A 215 6.78 -8.64 -16.51
N LEU A 216 5.59 -8.14 -16.15
CA LEU A 216 4.64 -8.94 -15.39
C LEU A 216 4.08 -10.04 -16.29
N LEU A 217 4.09 -11.26 -15.80
CA LEU A 217 3.42 -12.37 -16.47
C LEU A 217 1.93 -12.08 -16.58
N ALA A 218 1.41 -12.05 -17.80
CA ALA A 218 0.03 -11.72 -18.14
C ALA A 218 -0.99 -12.73 -17.56
#